data_fc20c83d55817cb0ad60203d97686fad
#
_entry.id   fc20c83d55817cb0ad60203d97686fad
#
_cell.length_a   1.000
_cell.length_b   1.000
_cell.length_c   1.000
_cell.angle_alpha   90.00
_cell.angle_beta   90.00
_cell.angle_gamma   90.00
#
_symmetry.space_group_name_H-M   'P 1'
#
loop_
_entity.id
_entity.type
_entity.pdbx_description
1 polymer ?
#
loop_
_entity_poly.entity_id
_entity_poly.type
_entity_poly.pdbx_seq_one_letter_code
_entity_poly.pdbx_strand_id
1 'polypeptide(L)' 'MPTQSVLVTGGAGYIGSHTVLQLLLSGYHVLAVDNLDNSSETAINRVKELAGEFSNNLSFFK' A
#
# COMPACT_ATOMS: atom_id res chain seq x y z
N MET A 1 -13.27 9.40 -14.66
CA MET A 1 -11.90 9.04 -15.00
C MET A 1 -11.53 7.72 -14.36
N PRO A 2 -10.98 6.78 -15.10
CA PRO A 2 -10.53 5.55 -14.48
C PRO A 2 -9.36 5.84 -13.54
N THR A 3 -9.39 5.19 -12.38
CA THR A 3 -8.31 5.31 -11.43
C THR A 3 -7.12 4.50 -11.94
N GLN A 4 -5.95 5.09 -11.92
CA GLN A 4 -4.74 4.38 -12.33
C GLN A 4 -4.30 3.41 -11.24
N SER A 5 -3.74 2.29 -11.67
CA SER A 5 -3.18 1.29 -10.77
C SER A 5 -1.66 1.42 -10.76
N VAL A 6 -1.08 1.35 -9.58
CA VAL A 6 0.36 1.48 -9.39
C VAL A 6 0.87 0.25 -8.66
N LEU A 7 1.93 -0.35 -9.17
CA LEU A 7 2.59 -1.48 -8.53
C LEU A 7 3.74 -0.97 -7.66
N VAL A 8 3.73 -1.35 -6.39
CA VAL A 8 4.80 -0.98 -5.47
C VAL A 8 5.44 -2.26 -4.94
N THR A 9 6.73 -2.45 -5.23
CA THR A 9 7.49 -3.56 -4.67
C THR A 9 8.08 -3.12 -3.34
N GLY A 10 8.17 -4.05 -2.38
CA GLY A 10 8.63 -3.71 -1.05
C GLY A 10 7.62 -2.86 -0.28
N GLY A 11 6.33 -3.04 -0.56
CA GLY A 11 5.28 -2.19 -0.02
C GLY A 11 5.08 -2.30 1.49
N ALA A 12 5.59 -3.38 2.11
CA ALA A 12 5.49 -3.55 3.56
C ALA A 12 6.71 -3.00 4.30
N GLY A 13 7.72 -2.51 3.57
CA GLY A 13 8.88 -1.87 4.18
C GLY A 13 8.54 -0.45 4.62
N TYR A 14 9.48 0.18 5.35
CA TYR A 14 9.21 1.51 5.89
C TYR A 14 8.93 2.55 4.80
N ILE A 15 9.85 2.66 3.84
CA ILE A 15 9.69 3.64 2.75
C ILE A 15 8.54 3.23 1.82
N GLY A 16 8.45 1.93 1.51
CA GLY A 16 7.42 1.43 0.63
C GLY A 16 6.02 1.67 1.18
N SER A 17 5.83 1.46 2.48
CA SER A 17 4.52 1.68 3.10
C SER A 17 4.12 3.15 3.08
N HIS A 18 5.06 4.06 3.24
CA HIS A 18 4.79 5.50 3.10
C HIS A 18 4.35 5.84 1.67
N THR A 19 5.04 5.26 0.68
CA THR A 19 4.68 5.47 -0.72
C THR A 19 3.28 4.95 -1.00
N VAL A 20 2.97 3.76 -0.50
CA VAL A 20 1.64 3.17 -0.65
C VAL A 20 0.57 4.10 -0.06
N LEU A 21 0.81 4.59 1.14
CA LEU A 21 -0.15 5.49 1.79
C LEU A 21 -0.39 6.76 0.97
N GLN A 22 0.69 7.39 0.50
CA GLN A 22 0.57 8.60 -0.30
C GLN A 22 -0.23 8.36 -1.58
N LEU A 23 0.02 7.25 -2.25
CA LEU A 23 -0.69 6.92 -3.48
C LEU A 23 -2.17 6.66 -3.20
N LEU A 24 -2.47 5.95 -2.11
CA LEU A 24 -3.86 5.69 -1.74
C LEU A 24 -4.60 7.00 -1.45
N LEU A 25 -3.98 7.90 -0.71
CA LEU A 25 -4.60 9.18 -0.37
C LEU A 25 -4.79 10.05 -1.61
N SER A 26 -4.02 9.80 -2.66
CA SER A 26 -4.17 10.51 -3.94
C SER A 26 -5.22 9.86 -4.85
N GLY A 27 -5.82 8.77 -4.42
CA GLY A 27 -6.90 8.13 -5.16
C GLY A 27 -6.49 7.02 -6.11
N TYR A 28 -5.22 6.60 -6.08
CA TYR A 28 -4.76 5.51 -6.93
C TYR A 28 -5.15 4.15 -6.36
N HIS A 29 -5.31 3.16 -7.24
CA HIS A 29 -5.31 1.77 -6.84
C HIS A 29 -3.86 1.33 -6.70
N VAL A 30 -3.52 0.70 -5.58
CA VAL A 30 -2.14 0.30 -5.32
C VAL A 30 -2.06 -1.21 -5.18
N LEU A 31 -1.15 -1.81 -5.91
CA LEU A 31 -0.79 -3.21 -5.80
C LEU A 31 0.55 -3.27 -5.09
N ALA A 32 0.54 -3.65 -3.82
CA ALA A 32 1.77 -3.74 -3.04
C ALA A 32 2.24 -5.19 -2.98
N VAL A 33 3.50 -5.42 -3.28
CA VAL A 33 4.09 -6.75 -3.29
C VAL A 33 5.31 -6.75 -2.37
N ASP A 34 5.37 -7.70 -1.45
CA ASP A 34 6.49 -7.84 -0.54
C ASP A 34 6.55 -9.28 -0.04
N ASN A 35 7.76 -9.81 0.11
CA ASN A 35 7.93 -11.16 0.65
C ASN A 35 7.98 -11.21 2.17
N LEU A 36 7.97 -10.05 2.81
CA LEU A 36 7.97 -9.91 4.27
C LEU A 36 9.23 -10.43 4.98
N ASP A 37 10.34 -10.56 4.25
CA ASP A 37 11.58 -11.03 4.87
C ASP A 37 12.11 -10.05 5.91
N ASN A 38 12.10 -8.77 5.58
CA ASN A 38 12.61 -7.70 6.46
C ASN A 38 11.55 -6.65 6.75
N SER A 39 10.27 -7.03 6.62
CA SER A 39 9.19 -6.09 6.82
C SER A 39 8.03 -6.78 7.49
N SER A 40 6.99 -6.06 7.81
CA SER A 40 5.94 -6.53 8.69
C SER A 40 4.56 -6.26 8.11
N GLU A 41 3.66 -7.23 8.26
CA GLU A 41 2.25 -7.01 7.94
C GLU A 41 1.65 -5.87 8.77
N THR A 42 2.24 -5.59 9.93
CA THR A 42 1.81 -4.47 10.77
C THR A 42 1.91 -3.15 10.02
N ALA A 43 2.95 -2.99 9.19
CA ALA A 43 3.11 -1.77 8.40
C ALA A 43 1.95 -1.60 7.41
N ILE A 44 1.55 -2.69 6.77
CA ILE A 44 0.43 -2.65 5.83
C ILE A 44 -0.88 -2.38 6.56
N ASN A 45 -1.08 -3.00 7.72
CA ASN A 45 -2.28 -2.76 8.50
C ASN A 45 -2.37 -1.31 8.95
N ARG A 46 -1.24 -0.72 9.31
CA ARG A 46 -1.20 0.69 9.69
C ARG A 46 -1.54 1.59 8.50
N VAL A 47 -1.04 1.25 7.31
CA VAL A 47 -1.39 1.98 6.10
C VAL A 47 -2.90 1.94 5.86
N LYS A 48 -3.51 0.78 6.04
CA LYS A 48 -4.96 0.65 5.86
C LYS A 48 -5.72 1.52 6.85
N GLU A 49 -5.28 1.58 8.09
CA GLU A 49 -5.90 2.43 9.10
C GLU A 49 -5.79 3.91 8.72
N LEU A 50 -4.59 4.34 8.32
CA LEU A 50 -4.35 5.74 7.99
C LEU A 50 -5.05 6.16 6.69
N ALA A 51 -5.19 5.23 5.74
CA ALA A 51 -5.84 5.53 4.48
C ALA A 51 -7.36 5.63 4.62
N GLY A 52 -7.94 5.04 5.67
CA GLY A 52 -9.36 5.09 5.91
C GLY A 52 -10.15 4.47 4.76
N GLU A 53 -11.07 5.22 4.18
CA GLU A 53 -11.91 4.70 3.09
C GLU A 53 -11.10 4.35 1.83
N PHE A 54 -9.93 4.96 1.65
CA PHE A 54 -9.08 4.64 0.51
C PHE A 54 -8.40 3.28 0.64
N SER A 55 -8.47 2.65 1.81
CA SER A 55 -7.87 1.34 2.02
C SER A 55 -8.46 0.26 1.09
N ASN A 56 -9.67 0.47 0.61
CA ASN A 56 -10.29 -0.46 -0.33
C ASN A 56 -9.56 -0.51 -1.67
N ASN A 57 -8.73 0.48 -1.95
CA ASN A 57 -7.96 0.54 -3.19
C ASN A 57 -6.60 -0.14 -3.07
N LEU A 58 -6.31 -0.73 -1.92
CA LEU A 58 -5.04 -1.42 -1.70
C LEU A 58 -5.22 -2.93 -1.87
N SER A 59 -4.35 -3.52 -2.69
CA SER A 59 -4.22 -4.97 -2.78
C SER A 59 -2.80 -5.34 -2.38
N PHE A 60 -2.66 -6.24 -1.43
CA PHE A 60 -1.34 -6.64 -0.93
C PHE A 60 -1.09 -8.11 -1.26
N PHE A 61 0.08 -8.38 -1.83
CA PHE A 61 0.49 -9.73 -2.19
C PHE A 61 1.86 -10.03 -1.57
N LYS A 62 2.00 -11.21 -1.08
CA LYS A 62 3.29 -11.69 -0.59
C LYS A 62 4.16 -12.21 -1.73
#